data_66863d05d06141352e2cd0483a6daa81
#
_entry.id   66863d05d06141352e2cd0483a6daa81
#
_cell.length_a   1.000
_cell.length_b   1.000
_cell.length_c   1.000
_cell.angle_alpha   90.00
_cell.angle_beta   90.00
_cell.angle_gamma   90.00
#
_symmetry.space_group_name_H-M   'P 1'
#
loop_
_entity.id
_entity.type
_entity.pdbx_description
1 polymer ?
#
loop_
_entity_poly.entity_id
_entity_poly.type
_entity_poly.pdbx_seq_one_letter_code
_entity_poly.pdbx_strand_id
1 'polypeptide(L)'
;MKYFYGEYDGTPFPTPDKLFNFDQLMNFIMQYGEQALKAIQQMMNDPENPQQSDLLEQLLKEGMLDKDGKGKLKLTPRAIGRMQRKALMEVFANLREGQREGHEKITPGLGGERIDGTKPYQYGDPVGELDLHTTIHNALSRHGLPAGEPASAAGSPRTKIKFDEKDFELHLHEGMTSCSTVVLLDMSGSMMRYGRFLAAKKVALAMQALVRQRFPQDSIDFVGFYSGATKIPEIALPLTMPKPVTIYDYQVRLKVALNQIDKAPQHFTNLHMGLQLARRILRNRTSENKQIFIVTDGQPTAHVEGDFVYLLYPPDQRSTVATLKEAVLATKEGCRLSTFALIEDYWGMDWVGFVDQLTKLTKGVAFYTSSGELASCIMESYLSGRKKKAYIA
;
A
#
# COMPACT_ATOMS: atom_id res chain seq x y z
N MET A 1 -35.02 -1.75 4.04
CA MET A 1 -34.41 -2.78 3.17
C MET A 1 -35.05 -2.64 1.80
N LYS A 2 -34.31 -2.30 0.75
CA LYS A 2 -34.81 -2.30 -0.63
C LYS A 2 -34.42 -3.63 -1.26
N TYR A 3 -35.39 -4.43 -1.64
CA TYR A 3 -35.15 -5.67 -2.39
C TYR A 3 -35.17 -5.33 -3.88
N PHE A 4 -34.11 -5.74 -4.59
CA PHE A 4 -34.09 -5.69 -6.04
C PHE A 4 -34.43 -7.09 -6.56
N TYR A 5 -35.50 -7.17 -7.34
CA TYR A 5 -35.86 -8.39 -8.05
C TYR A 5 -35.27 -8.32 -9.45
N GLY A 6 -34.44 -9.31 -9.82
CA GLY A 6 -34.03 -9.50 -11.21
C GLY A 6 -35.11 -10.28 -11.95
N GLU A 7 -35.40 -9.91 -13.17
CA GLU A 7 -36.23 -10.76 -14.04
C GLU A 7 -35.44 -12.00 -14.46
N TYR A 8 -36.06 -13.16 -14.29
CA TYR A 8 -35.51 -14.42 -14.76
C TYR A 8 -35.65 -14.51 -16.29
N ASP A 9 -34.53 -14.59 -16.98
CA ASP A 9 -34.44 -14.60 -18.45
C ASP A 9 -34.63 -15.99 -19.10
N GLY A 10 -35.00 -16.99 -18.31
CA GLY A 10 -35.19 -18.37 -18.77
C GLY A 10 -33.90 -19.19 -18.88
N THR A 11 -32.74 -18.59 -18.56
CA THR A 11 -31.50 -19.38 -18.55
C THR A 11 -31.47 -20.33 -17.36
N PRO A 12 -31.05 -21.60 -17.54
CA PRO A 12 -30.94 -22.52 -16.40
C PRO A 12 -29.96 -21.97 -15.38
N PHE A 13 -30.38 -21.98 -14.11
CA PHE A 13 -29.49 -21.61 -13.03
C PHE A 13 -28.17 -22.37 -13.18
N PRO A 14 -27.02 -21.70 -13.08
CA PRO A 14 -25.75 -22.39 -13.14
C PRO A 14 -25.72 -23.46 -12.03
N THR A 15 -25.48 -24.68 -12.43
CA THR A 15 -25.27 -25.78 -11.48
C THR A 15 -24.08 -25.44 -10.57
N PRO A 16 -24.02 -25.93 -9.32
CA PRO A 16 -22.89 -25.68 -8.41
C PRO A 16 -21.53 -25.88 -9.06
N ASP A 17 -21.43 -26.78 -10.02
CA ASP A 17 -20.21 -27.09 -10.76
C ASP A 17 -19.78 -26.00 -11.75
N LYS A 18 -20.70 -25.11 -12.19
CA LYS A 18 -20.42 -23.94 -13.03
C LYS A 18 -20.22 -22.65 -12.24
N LEU A 19 -20.44 -22.68 -10.93
CA LEU A 19 -20.29 -21.52 -10.05
C LEU A 19 -18.84 -21.22 -9.65
N PHE A 20 -17.86 -22.10 -9.98
CA PHE A 20 -16.47 -21.86 -9.72
C PHE A 20 -15.90 -20.84 -10.72
N ASN A 21 -16.22 -19.62 -10.48
CA ASN A 21 -15.76 -18.45 -11.24
C ASN A 21 -14.33 -18.07 -10.77
N PHE A 22 -13.52 -17.45 -11.64
CA PHE A 22 -12.21 -16.88 -11.31
C PHE A 22 -12.23 -16.09 -9.99
N ASP A 23 -13.28 -15.35 -9.74
CA ASP A 23 -13.43 -14.53 -8.54
C ASP A 23 -13.58 -15.35 -7.25
N GLN A 24 -14.27 -16.46 -7.32
CA GLN A 24 -14.39 -17.39 -6.18
C GLN A 24 -13.06 -18.10 -5.92
N LEU A 25 -12.36 -18.49 -6.98
CA LEU A 25 -11.04 -19.08 -6.87
C LEU A 25 -10.05 -18.08 -6.25
N MET A 26 -10.08 -16.81 -6.66
CA MET A 26 -9.24 -15.78 -6.09
C MET A 26 -9.55 -15.52 -4.61
N ASN A 27 -10.82 -15.48 -4.24
CA ASN A 27 -11.24 -15.38 -2.84
C ASN A 27 -10.77 -16.60 -2.03
N PHE A 28 -10.87 -17.80 -2.59
CA PHE A 28 -10.37 -19.02 -1.97
C PHE A 28 -8.85 -18.99 -1.76
N ILE A 29 -8.10 -18.57 -2.77
CA ILE A 29 -6.64 -18.40 -2.65
C ILE A 29 -6.30 -17.33 -1.61
N MET A 30 -7.01 -16.20 -1.60
CA MET A 30 -6.79 -15.16 -0.59
C MET A 30 -7.12 -15.63 0.82
N GLN A 31 -8.13 -16.47 0.97
CA GLN A 31 -8.57 -16.98 2.28
C GLN A 31 -7.66 -18.07 2.84
N TYR A 32 -7.13 -18.96 1.99
CA TYR A 32 -6.38 -20.13 2.41
C TYR A 32 -4.90 -20.13 1.96
N GLY A 33 -4.46 -19.12 1.22
CA GLY A 33 -3.07 -18.93 0.82
C GLY A 33 -2.48 -20.09 0.04
N GLU A 34 -1.30 -20.57 0.44
CA GLU A 34 -0.63 -21.70 -0.20
C GLU A 34 -1.39 -23.02 -0.07
N GLN A 35 -2.22 -23.17 0.97
CA GLN A 35 -3.05 -24.37 1.14
C GLN A 35 -4.11 -24.46 0.04
N ALA A 36 -4.66 -23.31 -0.39
CA ALA A 36 -5.56 -23.27 -1.53
C ALA A 36 -4.90 -23.78 -2.81
N LEU A 37 -3.67 -23.36 -3.10
CA LEU A 37 -2.93 -23.84 -4.28
C LEU A 37 -2.69 -25.35 -4.24
N LYS A 38 -2.39 -25.90 -3.07
CA LYS A 38 -2.24 -27.36 -2.88
C LYS A 38 -3.55 -28.09 -3.09
N ALA A 39 -4.66 -27.58 -2.52
CA ALA A 39 -5.98 -28.16 -2.71
C ALA A 39 -6.40 -28.14 -4.18
N ILE A 40 -6.17 -27.02 -4.87
CA ILE A 40 -6.42 -26.87 -6.32
C ILE A 40 -5.59 -27.91 -7.10
N GLN A 41 -4.33 -28.09 -6.74
CA GLN A 41 -3.46 -29.06 -7.40
C GLN A 41 -3.92 -30.52 -7.16
N GLN A 42 -4.46 -30.82 -5.98
CA GLN A 42 -5.06 -32.14 -5.69
C GLN A 42 -6.32 -32.36 -6.52
N MET A 43 -7.21 -31.35 -6.62
CA MET A 43 -8.42 -31.40 -7.45
C MET A 43 -8.11 -31.61 -8.95
N MET A 44 -7.00 -31.08 -9.46
CA MET A 44 -6.58 -31.30 -10.85
C MET A 44 -6.18 -32.76 -11.13
N ASN A 45 -5.74 -33.46 -10.11
CA ASN A 45 -5.26 -34.83 -10.24
C ASN A 45 -6.34 -35.86 -9.86
N ASP A 46 -7.56 -35.39 -9.56
CA ASP A 46 -8.67 -36.24 -9.17
C ASP A 46 -9.47 -36.70 -10.40
N PRO A 47 -9.46 -37.99 -10.76
CA PRO A 47 -10.16 -38.48 -11.93
C PRO A 47 -11.68 -38.50 -11.79
N GLU A 48 -12.23 -38.31 -10.56
CA GLU A 48 -13.67 -38.38 -10.31
C GLU A 48 -14.44 -37.11 -10.66
N ASN A 49 -13.74 -35.95 -10.89
CA ASN A 49 -14.36 -34.67 -11.17
C ASN A 49 -13.80 -33.99 -12.44
N PRO A 50 -14.16 -34.44 -13.64
CA PRO A 50 -13.62 -33.91 -14.90
C PRO A 50 -13.96 -32.42 -15.16
N GLN A 51 -15.09 -31.92 -14.62
CA GLN A 51 -15.50 -30.52 -14.85
C GLN A 51 -14.64 -29.50 -14.10
N GLN A 52 -14.08 -29.86 -12.94
CA GLN A 52 -13.14 -29.01 -12.19
C GLN A 52 -11.77 -28.97 -12.88
N SER A 53 -11.40 -30.06 -13.52
CA SER A 53 -10.19 -30.16 -14.35
C SER A 53 -10.23 -29.17 -15.53
N ASP A 54 -11.38 -29.07 -16.23
CA ASP A 54 -11.55 -28.18 -17.40
C ASP A 54 -11.39 -26.70 -17.02
N LEU A 55 -11.96 -26.26 -15.89
CA LEU A 55 -11.81 -24.90 -15.41
C LEU A 55 -10.35 -24.55 -15.09
N LEU A 56 -9.67 -25.49 -14.44
CA LEU A 56 -8.26 -25.30 -14.06
C LEU A 56 -7.34 -25.30 -15.28
N GLU A 57 -7.64 -26.13 -16.29
CA GLU A 57 -6.96 -26.06 -17.58
C GLU A 57 -7.20 -24.72 -18.29
N GLN A 58 -8.42 -24.20 -18.21
CA GLN A 58 -8.74 -22.89 -18.75
C GLN A 58 -7.90 -21.79 -18.08
N LEU A 59 -7.77 -21.82 -16.74
CA LEU A 59 -6.97 -20.86 -15.98
C LEU A 59 -5.46 -20.94 -16.31
N LEU A 60 -4.97 -22.15 -16.61
CA LEU A 60 -3.61 -22.34 -17.11
C LEU A 60 -3.46 -21.78 -18.53
N LYS A 61 -4.43 -22.03 -19.43
CA LYS A 61 -4.46 -21.48 -20.80
C LYS A 61 -4.58 -19.96 -20.81
N GLU A 62 -5.37 -19.38 -19.89
CA GLU A 62 -5.49 -17.93 -19.70
C GLU A 62 -4.23 -17.30 -19.08
N GLY A 63 -3.26 -18.11 -18.65
CA GLY A 63 -2.04 -17.65 -18.00
C GLY A 63 -2.28 -17.01 -16.64
N MET A 64 -3.29 -17.48 -15.90
CA MET A 64 -3.55 -17.04 -14.52
C MET A 64 -2.78 -17.86 -13.50
N LEU A 65 -2.62 -19.14 -13.79
CA LEU A 65 -1.78 -20.06 -13.02
C LEU A 65 -0.63 -20.54 -13.90
N ASP A 66 0.47 -20.88 -13.28
CA ASP A 66 1.63 -21.46 -13.92
C ASP A 66 2.18 -22.62 -13.06
N LYS A 67 2.92 -23.54 -13.69
CA LYS A 67 3.58 -24.64 -12.98
C LYS A 67 5.08 -24.34 -12.89
N ASP A 68 5.61 -24.41 -11.69
CA ASP A 68 7.05 -24.29 -11.52
C ASP A 68 7.76 -25.55 -12.05
N GLY A 69 9.10 -25.49 -12.19
CA GLY A 69 9.91 -26.63 -12.66
C GLY A 69 9.78 -27.91 -11.81
N LYS A 70 9.12 -27.85 -10.66
CA LYS A 70 8.78 -29.00 -9.79
C LYS A 70 7.29 -29.38 -9.88
N GLY A 71 6.56 -28.81 -10.83
CA GLY A 71 5.13 -29.11 -11.05
C GLY A 71 4.18 -28.46 -10.04
N LYS A 72 4.65 -27.58 -9.14
CA LYS A 72 3.80 -26.86 -8.19
C LYS A 72 3.12 -25.66 -8.86
N LEU A 73 1.84 -25.45 -8.53
CA LEU A 73 1.10 -24.28 -9.02
C LEU A 73 1.61 -23.00 -8.39
N LYS A 74 1.73 -21.96 -9.23
CA LYS A 74 2.07 -20.60 -8.83
C LYS A 74 1.09 -19.60 -9.45
N LEU A 75 0.88 -18.48 -8.74
CA LEU A 75 0.17 -17.34 -9.28
C LEU A 75 1.09 -16.59 -10.26
N THR A 76 0.54 -16.26 -11.42
CA THR A 76 1.25 -15.41 -12.39
C THR A 76 1.12 -13.94 -12.04
N PRO A 77 2.02 -13.07 -12.53
CA PRO A 77 1.85 -11.62 -12.40
C PRO A 77 0.52 -11.11 -12.96
N ARG A 78 -0.03 -11.79 -13.98
CA ARG A 78 -1.34 -11.47 -14.57
C ARG A 78 -2.48 -11.73 -13.58
N ALA A 79 -2.45 -12.86 -12.88
CA ALA A 79 -3.44 -13.18 -11.84
C ALA A 79 -3.37 -12.15 -10.70
N ILE A 80 -2.17 -11.84 -10.23
CA ILE A 80 -1.96 -10.85 -9.17
C ILE A 80 -2.49 -9.49 -9.59
N GLY A 81 -2.17 -9.02 -10.80
CA GLY A 81 -2.70 -7.76 -11.33
C GLY A 81 -4.23 -7.74 -11.45
N ARG A 82 -4.87 -8.88 -11.74
CA ARG A 82 -6.34 -8.99 -11.74
C ARG A 82 -6.90 -8.95 -10.32
N MET A 83 -6.25 -9.63 -9.36
CA MET A 83 -6.63 -9.55 -7.94
C MET A 83 -6.50 -8.13 -7.39
N GLN A 84 -5.42 -7.44 -7.71
CA GLN A 84 -5.17 -6.06 -7.31
C GLN A 84 -6.26 -5.11 -7.85
N ARG A 85 -6.58 -5.21 -9.15
CA ARG A 85 -7.64 -4.40 -9.75
C ARG A 85 -9.01 -4.67 -9.15
N LYS A 86 -9.33 -5.94 -8.88
CA LYS A 86 -10.58 -6.32 -8.23
C LYS A 86 -10.64 -5.75 -6.81
N ALA A 87 -9.59 -5.93 -6.01
CA ALA A 87 -9.51 -5.38 -4.66
C ALA A 87 -9.67 -3.85 -4.68
N LEU A 88 -9.04 -3.17 -5.64
CA LEU A 88 -9.17 -1.73 -5.82
C LEU A 88 -10.61 -1.33 -6.13
N MET A 89 -11.29 -2.02 -7.05
CA MET A 89 -12.69 -1.76 -7.38
C MET A 89 -13.62 -1.99 -6.18
N GLU A 90 -13.44 -3.09 -5.43
CA GLU A 90 -14.22 -3.38 -4.23
C GLU A 90 -14.04 -2.28 -3.17
N VAL A 91 -12.81 -1.80 -2.97
CA VAL A 91 -12.49 -0.73 -2.03
C VAL A 91 -13.14 0.59 -2.45
N PHE A 92 -13.03 0.96 -3.73
CA PHE A 92 -13.61 2.21 -4.23
C PHE A 92 -15.14 2.17 -4.33
N ALA A 93 -15.76 1.03 -4.57
CA ALA A 93 -17.21 0.89 -4.55
C ALA A 93 -17.81 1.16 -3.16
N ASN A 94 -17.03 0.92 -2.11
CA ASN A 94 -17.44 1.17 -0.72
C ASN A 94 -17.06 2.59 -0.22
N LEU A 95 -16.23 3.32 -0.97
CA LEU A 95 -15.94 4.71 -0.66
C LEU A 95 -17.19 5.54 -1.00
N ARG A 96 -17.85 6.08 0.02
CA ARG A 96 -18.90 7.09 -0.19
C ARG A 96 -18.29 8.28 -0.92
N GLU A 97 -19.00 8.82 -1.92
CA GLU A 97 -18.68 10.09 -2.56
C GLU A 97 -18.64 11.21 -1.51
N GLY A 98 -17.49 11.47 -0.97
CA GLY A 98 -17.30 12.45 0.08
C GLY A 98 -15.86 12.98 0.06
N GLN A 99 -15.73 14.17 -0.54
CA GLN A 99 -14.55 15.04 -0.46
C GLN A 99 -13.27 14.58 -1.17
N ARG A 100 -13.15 14.98 -2.42
CA ARG A 100 -11.88 15.23 -3.11
C ARG A 100 -11.17 16.39 -2.42
N GLU A 101 -10.31 16.12 -1.45
CA GLU A 101 -9.35 17.12 -0.97
C GLU A 101 -8.11 16.38 -0.45
N GLY A 102 -6.96 16.55 -1.11
CA GLY A 102 -5.78 16.20 -0.37
C GLY A 102 -4.43 16.04 -1.04
N HIS A 103 -4.29 16.04 -2.36
CA HIS A 103 -2.98 16.11 -3.00
C HIS A 103 -2.69 17.42 -3.72
N GLU A 104 -3.54 18.43 -3.55
CA GLU A 104 -3.31 19.77 -4.07
C GLU A 104 -2.52 20.63 -3.07
N LYS A 105 -1.21 20.46 -3.05
CA LYS A 105 -0.28 21.56 -2.86
C LYS A 105 0.62 21.57 -4.07
N ILE A 106 0.29 22.45 -4.99
CA ILE A 106 1.17 22.89 -6.06
C ILE A 106 2.38 23.54 -5.39
N THR A 107 3.42 22.75 -5.15
CA THR A 107 4.74 23.26 -4.83
C THR A 107 5.54 23.06 -6.10
N PRO A 108 6.09 24.11 -6.72
CA PRO A 108 6.92 23.95 -7.91
C PRO A 108 8.09 23.02 -7.56
N GLY A 109 8.09 21.83 -8.14
CA GLY A 109 9.11 20.82 -7.96
C GLY A 109 9.71 20.39 -9.29
N LEU A 110 10.98 20.02 -9.29
CA LEU A 110 11.67 19.50 -10.45
C LEU A 110 11.20 18.07 -10.74
N GLY A 111 10.47 17.85 -11.84
CA GLY A 111 10.25 16.51 -12.41
C GLY A 111 8.81 15.95 -12.42
N GLY A 112 7.76 16.81 -12.36
CA GLY A 112 6.35 16.41 -12.56
C GLY A 112 5.84 16.58 -14.00
N GLU A 113 4.55 16.31 -14.24
CA GLU A 113 3.87 16.68 -15.49
C GLU A 113 3.90 18.22 -15.68
N ARG A 114 4.07 18.65 -16.93
CA ARG A 114 4.01 20.08 -17.26
C ARG A 114 2.60 20.58 -17.02
N ILE A 115 2.47 21.64 -16.23
CA ILE A 115 1.22 22.35 -15.99
C ILE A 115 1.18 23.58 -16.90
N ASP A 116 -0.02 24.05 -17.22
CA ASP A 116 -0.21 25.30 -17.93
C ASP A 116 0.32 26.46 -17.09
N GLY A 117 1.31 27.16 -17.64
CA GLY A 117 1.95 28.32 -17.03
C GLY A 117 3.46 28.26 -17.05
N THR A 118 4.07 29.39 -16.80
CA THR A 118 5.52 29.57 -16.79
C THR A 118 5.98 30.29 -15.51
N LYS A 119 7.23 30.10 -15.13
CA LYS A 119 7.89 30.86 -14.06
C LYS A 119 9.18 31.52 -14.59
N PRO A 120 9.60 32.68 -14.08
CA PRO A 120 10.87 33.25 -14.43
C PRO A 120 12.05 32.34 -14.09
N TYR A 121 13.01 32.24 -14.97
CA TYR A 121 14.25 31.50 -14.76
C TYR A 121 15.05 32.07 -13.58
N GLN A 122 15.56 31.20 -12.73
CA GLN A 122 16.49 31.54 -11.67
C GLN A 122 17.79 30.74 -11.85
N TYR A 123 18.92 31.37 -11.48
CA TYR A 123 20.21 30.69 -11.59
C TYR A 123 20.26 29.38 -10.84
N GLY A 124 20.53 28.27 -11.56
CA GLY A 124 20.51 26.90 -11.04
C GLY A 124 19.32 26.08 -11.51
N ASP A 125 18.31 26.67 -12.15
CA ASP A 125 17.20 25.95 -12.76
C ASP A 125 17.66 25.15 -14.00
N PRO A 126 17.04 23.98 -14.30
CA PRO A 126 17.43 23.13 -15.41
C PRO A 126 17.07 23.80 -16.77
N VAL A 127 18.08 24.00 -17.59
CA VAL A 127 17.94 24.64 -18.91
C VAL A 127 17.05 23.81 -19.87
N GLY A 128 16.92 22.51 -19.65
CA GLY A 128 16.06 21.61 -20.46
C GLY A 128 14.56 21.91 -20.34
N GLU A 129 14.16 22.67 -19.32
CA GLU A 129 12.75 22.99 -19.05
C GLU A 129 12.39 24.42 -19.48
N LEU A 130 13.24 25.08 -20.27
CA LEU A 130 12.97 26.39 -20.81
C LEU A 130 11.76 26.38 -21.77
N ASP A 131 10.79 27.28 -21.53
CA ASP A 131 9.75 27.59 -22.50
C ASP A 131 10.29 28.54 -23.54
N LEU A 132 10.76 27.97 -24.65
CA LEU A 132 11.33 28.76 -25.76
C LEU A 132 10.31 29.68 -26.37
N HIS A 133 9.03 29.32 -26.42
CA HIS A 133 7.99 30.15 -27.01
C HIS A 133 7.78 31.44 -26.20
N THR A 134 7.58 31.33 -24.91
CA THR A 134 7.38 32.46 -24.00
C THR A 134 8.66 33.29 -23.88
N THR A 135 9.83 32.63 -23.81
CA THR A 135 11.14 33.29 -23.80
C THR A 135 11.35 34.18 -25.05
N ILE A 136 11.10 33.66 -26.26
CA ILE A 136 11.22 34.40 -27.49
C ILE A 136 10.19 35.55 -27.54
N HIS A 137 8.97 35.29 -27.12
CA HIS A 137 7.90 36.28 -27.05
C HIS A 137 8.29 37.46 -26.13
N ASN A 138 8.86 37.18 -24.96
CA ASN A 138 9.32 38.20 -24.01
C ASN A 138 10.45 39.03 -24.60
N ALA A 139 11.43 38.38 -25.23
CA ALA A 139 12.53 39.07 -25.90
C ALA A 139 12.04 39.97 -27.04
N LEU A 140 11.11 39.52 -27.87
CA LEU A 140 10.51 40.31 -28.96
C LEU A 140 9.66 41.45 -28.42
N SER A 141 8.89 41.23 -27.37
CA SER A 141 8.06 42.26 -26.72
C SER A 141 8.91 43.38 -26.11
N ARG A 142 10.07 43.05 -25.56
CA ARG A 142 11.02 44.04 -24.99
C ARG A 142 11.74 44.84 -26.06
N HIS A 143 12.13 44.23 -27.17
CA HIS A 143 12.87 44.92 -28.23
C HIS A 143 11.96 45.61 -29.27
N GLY A 144 10.65 45.32 -29.26
CA GLY A 144 9.73 45.70 -30.35
C GLY A 144 9.96 44.79 -31.57
N LEU A 145 8.93 44.54 -32.35
CA LEU A 145 9.10 43.97 -33.69
C LEU A 145 9.96 44.95 -34.52
N PRO A 146 11.02 44.50 -35.20
CA PRO A 146 11.75 45.36 -36.08
C PRO A 146 10.76 45.95 -37.09
N ALA A 147 10.60 47.29 -37.08
CA ALA A 147 9.74 47.99 -38.03
C ALA A 147 10.17 47.57 -39.42
N GLY A 148 9.24 47.00 -40.18
CA GLY A 148 9.53 46.44 -41.49
C GLY A 148 10.18 47.42 -42.44
N GLU A 149 11.41 47.15 -42.82
CA GLU A 149 11.92 47.64 -44.10
C GLU A 149 11.41 46.70 -45.20
N PRO A 150 10.99 47.27 -46.37
CA PRO A 150 10.45 46.42 -47.43
C PRO A 150 11.57 45.50 -47.94
N ALA A 151 11.24 44.23 -48.08
CA ALA A 151 12.10 43.17 -48.58
C ALA A 151 12.62 43.51 -49.98
N SER A 152 13.81 44.07 -50.09
CA SER A 152 14.58 44.14 -51.35
C SER A 152 15.54 42.95 -51.39
N ALA A 153 15.51 42.30 -52.50
CA ALA A 153 16.13 41.03 -52.88
C ALA A 153 17.56 40.78 -52.32
N ALA A 154 17.79 39.50 -52.08
CA ALA A 154 19.07 38.84 -51.84
C ALA A 154 19.74 39.06 -50.46
N GLY A 155 19.44 38.15 -49.56
CA GLY A 155 20.12 38.02 -48.27
C GLY A 155 19.23 38.37 -47.08
N SER A 156 18.45 37.39 -46.56
CA SER A 156 17.65 37.56 -45.37
C SER A 156 18.53 38.11 -44.24
N PRO A 157 18.26 39.30 -43.68
CA PRO A 157 18.97 39.73 -42.47
C PRO A 157 18.56 38.76 -41.35
N ARG A 158 19.51 37.99 -40.90
CA ARG A 158 19.33 37.19 -39.69
C ARG A 158 19.16 38.16 -38.53
N THR A 159 17.93 38.45 -38.18
CA THR A 159 17.59 39.28 -37.03
C THR A 159 18.11 38.55 -35.80
N LYS A 160 19.19 39.05 -35.21
CA LYS A 160 19.75 38.52 -33.98
C LYS A 160 18.88 38.99 -32.83
N ILE A 161 18.06 38.10 -32.29
CA ILE A 161 17.31 38.34 -31.07
C ILE A 161 18.34 38.36 -29.92
N LYS A 162 18.42 39.46 -29.18
CA LYS A 162 19.21 39.54 -27.96
C LYS A 162 18.33 39.17 -26.79
N PHE A 163 18.71 38.07 -26.09
CA PHE A 163 18.05 37.61 -24.88
C PHE A 163 18.68 38.31 -23.65
N ASP A 164 17.86 38.69 -22.71
CA ASP A 164 18.25 39.11 -21.38
C ASP A 164 17.82 38.02 -20.37
N GLU A 165 18.46 37.97 -19.21
CA GLU A 165 18.12 36.98 -18.16
C GLU A 165 16.64 37.01 -17.78
N LYS A 166 16.01 38.18 -17.87
CA LYS A 166 14.58 38.40 -17.57
C LYS A 166 13.62 37.84 -18.63
N ASP A 167 14.11 37.49 -19.80
CA ASP A 167 13.26 36.95 -20.89
C ASP A 167 13.04 35.45 -20.73
N PHE A 168 13.93 34.77 -19.98
CA PHE A 168 13.89 33.33 -19.85
C PHE A 168 12.77 32.89 -18.91
N GLU A 169 11.92 32.03 -19.43
CA GLU A 169 10.86 31.37 -18.66
C GLU A 169 10.95 29.87 -18.74
N LEU A 170 10.58 29.21 -17.65
CA LEU A 170 10.55 27.76 -17.50
C LEU A 170 9.10 27.29 -17.45
N HIS A 171 8.84 26.12 -18.04
CA HIS A 171 7.57 25.43 -17.83
C HIS A 171 7.35 25.18 -16.35
N LEU A 172 6.13 25.43 -15.88
CA LEU A 172 5.71 25.01 -14.56
C LEU A 172 5.52 23.49 -14.57
N HIS A 173 6.09 22.83 -13.57
CA HIS A 173 5.87 21.42 -13.33
C HIS A 173 5.09 21.26 -12.04
N GLU A 174 4.12 20.36 -12.07
CA GLU A 174 3.47 19.90 -10.85
C GLU A 174 4.52 19.22 -9.97
N GLY A 175 4.77 19.79 -8.80
CA GLY A 175 5.70 19.18 -7.84
C GLY A 175 5.11 17.89 -7.31
N MET A 176 5.36 16.77 -8.00
CA MET A 176 5.01 15.45 -7.47
C MET A 176 5.97 15.11 -6.34
N THR A 177 5.55 15.37 -5.10
CA THR A 177 6.28 14.92 -3.92
C THR A 177 6.23 13.41 -3.86
N SER A 178 7.39 12.75 -3.96
CA SER A 178 7.47 11.30 -3.81
C SER A 178 7.24 10.89 -2.37
N CYS A 179 6.47 9.83 -2.19
CA CYS A 179 6.17 9.23 -0.88
C CYS A 179 6.63 7.77 -0.84
N SER A 180 7.32 7.38 0.23
CA SER A 180 7.62 5.97 0.51
C SER A 180 6.78 5.48 1.68
N THR A 181 5.97 4.48 1.41
CA THR A 181 5.07 3.87 2.38
C THR A 181 5.51 2.45 2.73
N VAL A 182 5.60 2.15 4.02
CA VAL A 182 5.69 0.77 4.50
C VAL A 182 4.40 0.42 5.22
N VAL A 183 3.74 -0.64 4.76
CA VAL A 183 2.53 -1.18 5.39
C VAL A 183 2.93 -2.36 6.26
N LEU A 184 2.76 -2.22 7.57
CA LEU A 184 2.95 -3.26 8.57
C LEU A 184 1.63 -4.03 8.73
N LEU A 185 1.64 -5.31 8.36
CA LEU A 185 0.49 -6.21 8.48
C LEU A 185 0.70 -7.14 9.65
N ASP A 186 -0.21 -7.09 10.60
CA ASP A 186 -0.22 -8.04 11.71
C ASP A 186 -0.57 -9.44 11.20
N MET A 187 0.32 -10.39 11.43
CA MET A 187 0.15 -11.79 11.10
C MET A 187 0.07 -12.67 12.34
N SER A 188 -0.24 -12.08 13.50
CA SER A 188 -0.45 -12.80 14.76
C SER A 188 -1.68 -13.72 14.69
N GLY A 189 -1.78 -14.61 15.65
CA GLY A 189 -2.87 -15.62 15.67
C GLY A 189 -4.27 -15.04 15.81
N SER A 190 -4.43 -13.87 16.47
CA SER A 190 -5.71 -13.17 16.63
C SER A 190 -6.30 -12.70 15.31
N MET A 191 -5.47 -12.32 14.35
CA MET A 191 -5.87 -11.86 13.04
C MET A 191 -6.57 -12.91 12.17
N MET A 192 -6.54 -14.20 12.58
CA MET A 192 -7.32 -15.26 11.91
C MET A 192 -8.82 -15.13 12.13
N ARG A 193 -9.25 -14.42 13.18
CA ARG A 193 -10.65 -14.29 13.56
C ARG A 193 -11.35 -13.22 12.72
N TYR A 194 -12.66 -13.38 12.49
CA TYR A 194 -13.55 -12.39 11.88
C TYR A 194 -13.11 -11.87 10.50
N GLY A 195 -12.27 -12.60 9.78
CA GLY A 195 -11.79 -12.17 8.46
C GLY A 195 -10.85 -10.95 8.46
N ARG A 196 -10.34 -10.54 9.64
CA ARG A 196 -9.48 -9.34 9.81
C ARG A 196 -8.29 -9.33 8.86
N PHE A 197 -7.57 -10.46 8.81
CA PHE A 197 -6.42 -10.57 7.93
C PHE A 197 -6.80 -10.55 6.44
N LEU A 198 -7.93 -11.14 6.07
CA LEU A 198 -8.41 -11.10 4.69
C LEU A 198 -8.73 -9.66 4.26
N ALA A 199 -9.39 -8.89 5.13
CA ALA A 199 -9.65 -7.47 4.90
C ALA A 199 -8.34 -6.67 4.76
N ALA A 200 -7.38 -6.85 5.68
CA ALA A 200 -6.08 -6.20 5.62
C ALA A 200 -5.32 -6.53 4.32
N LYS A 201 -5.36 -7.80 3.89
CA LYS A 201 -4.76 -8.26 2.64
C LYS A 201 -5.41 -7.65 1.40
N LYS A 202 -6.74 -7.59 1.35
CA LYS A 202 -7.47 -6.91 0.25
C LYS A 202 -7.08 -5.44 0.13
N VAL A 203 -7.02 -4.75 1.26
CA VAL A 203 -6.60 -3.33 1.29
C VAL A 203 -5.16 -3.16 0.83
N ALA A 204 -4.25 -4.01 1.28
CA ALA A 204 -2.86 -3.99 0.85
C ALA A 204 -2.71 -4.16 -0.68
N LEU A 205 -3.47 -5.09 -1.27
CA LEU A 205 -3.53 -5.29 -2.72
C LEU A 205 -4.12 -4.08 -3.46
N ALA A 206 -5.18 -3.48 -2.92
CA ALA A 206 -5.79 -2.28 -3.48
C ALA A 206 -4.85 -1.07 -3.43
N MET A 207 -4.16 -0.85 -2.31
CA MET A 207 -3.14 0.19 -2.18
C MET A 207 -2.01 0.02 -3.18
N GLN A 208 -1.54 -1.21 -3.35
CA GLN A 208 -0.49 -1.50 -4.34
C GLN A 208 -0.94 -1.15 -5.76
N ALA A 209 -2.19 -1.51 -6.13
CA ALA A 209 -2.75 -1.14 -7.42
C ALA A 209 -2.87 0.38 -7.58
N LEU A 210 -3.35 1.07 -6.55
CA LEU A 210 -3.50 2.53 -6.56
C LEU A 210 -2.16 3.24 -6.75
N VAL A 211 -1.15 2.88 -5.94
CA VAL A 211 0.17 3.48 -6.02
C VAL A 211 0.76 3.31 -7.41
N ARG A 212 0.70 2.09 -7.97
CA ARG A 212 1.23 1.82 -9.32
C ARG A 212 0.52 2.58 -10.44
N GLN A 213 -0.81 2.79 -10.32
CA GLN A 213 -1.60 3.40 -11.38
C GLN A 213 -1.66 4.92 -11.31
N ARG A 214 -1.70 5.47 -10.10
CA ARG A 214 -1.94 6.91 -9.88
C ARG A 214 -0.71 7.66 -9.38
N PHE A 215 0.21 6.98 -8.70
CA PHE A 215 1.36 7.60 -8.05
C PHE A 215 2.65 6.84 -8.39
N PRO A 216 3.11 6.88 -9.66
CA PRO A 216 4.27 6.09 -10.12
C PRO A 216 5.60 6.50 -9.46
N GLN A 217 5.68 7.71 -8.88
CA GLN A 217 6.83 8.20 -8.13
C GLN A 217 6.86 7.66 -6.69
N ASP A 218 5.73 7.17 -6.19
CA ASP A 218 5.62 6.62 -4.85
C ASP A 218 6.09 5.17 -4.79
N SER A 219 6.60 4.78 -3.64
CA SER A 219 6.94 3.39 -3.37
C SER A 219 6.13 2.83 -2.21
N ILE A 220 5.72 1.56 -2.34
CA ILE A 220 5.03 0.83 -1.29
C ILE A 220 5.73 -0.49 -1.03
N ASP A 221 6.02 -0.78 0.24
CA ASP A 221 6.60 -2.04 0.71
C ASP A 221 5.69 -2.64 1.77
N PHE A 222 5.60 -3.96 1.81
CA PHE A 222 4.81 -4.69 2.81
C PHE A 222 5.71 -5.46 3.74
N VAL A 223 5.40 -5.39 5.04
CA VAL A 223 6.09 -6.11 6.10
C VAL A 223 5.05 -6.84 6.94
N GLY A 224 5.16 -8.15 7.03
CA GLY A 224 4.39 -8.94 7.97
C GLY A 224 5.13 -9.04 9.30
N PHE A 225 4.45 -8.76 10.40
CA PHE A 225 4.99 -8.97 11.73
C PHE A 225 4.15 -9.98 12.51
N TYR A 226 4.85 -10.80 13.26
CA TYR A 226 4.37 -11.90 14.08
C TYR A 226 5.36 -12.05 15.23
N SER A 227 5.75 -13.21 15.74
CA SER A 227 6.88 -13.31 16.69
C SER A 227 8.18 -12.73 16.13
N GLY A 228 8.35 -12.82 14.80
CA GLY A 228 9.36 -12.14 14.00
C GLY A 228 8.78 -11.03 13.12
N ALA A 229 9.57 -10.56 12.16
CA ALA A 229 9.11 -9.68 11.10
C ALA A 229 9.83 -9.98 9.78
N THR A 230 9.09 -9.98 8.67
CA THR A 230 9.62 -10.26 7.34
C THR A 230 9.05 -9.31 6.30
N LYS A 231 9.86 -8.94 5.32
CA LYS A 231 9.37 -8.23 4.14
C LYS A 231 8.55 -9.20 3.27
N ILE A 232 7.37 -8.82 2.88
CA ILE A 232 6.47 -9.60 2.04
C ILE A 232 6.68 -9.14 0.58
N PRO A 233 7.18 -10.02 -0.30
CA PRO A 233 7.22 -9.73 -1.74
C PRO A 233 5.80 -9.56 -2.29
N GLU A 234 5.64 -8.69 -3.28
CA GLU A 234 4.34 -8.44 -3.91
C GLU A 234 3.63 -9.70 -4.40
N ILE A 235 4.41 -10.61 -4.99
CA ILE A 235 3.91 -11.90 -5.51
C ILE A 235 3.40 -12.79 -4.37
N ALA A 236 3.99 -12.70 -3.19
CA ALA A 236 3.63 -13.50 -2.03
C ALA A 236 2.45 -12.92 -1.25
N LEU A 237 2.13 -11.63 -1.42
CA LEU A 237 1.08 -10.97 -0.65
C LEU A 237 -0.29 -11.69 -0.70
N PRO A 238 -0.81 -12.16 -1.85
CA PRO A 238 -2.06 -12.90 -1.90
C PRO A 238 -2.01 -14.25 -1.14
N LEU A 239 -0.81 -14.83 -1.02
CA LEU A 239 -0.61 -16.15 -0.42
C LEU A 239 -0.27 -16.10 1.07
N THR A 240 0.04 -14.90 1.61
CA THR A 240 0.39 -14.76 3.03
C THR A 240 -0.80 -15.11 3.93
N MET A 241 -0.50 -15.72 5.08
CA MET A 241 -1.50 -16.13 6.07
C MET A 241 -1.02 -15.76 7.47
N PRO A 242 -1.93 -15.49 8.41
CA PRO A 242 -1.60 -15.34 9.82
C PRO A 242 -0.96 -16.63 10.35
N LYS A 243 -0.18 -16.50 11.41
CA LYS A 243 0.49 -17.62 12.04
C LYS A 243 -0.49 -18.35 12.98
N PRO A 244 -0.62 -19.68 12.87
CA PRO A 244 -1.53 -20.43 13.73
C PRO A 244 -1.09 -20.37 15.18
N VAL A 245 -2.05 -20.28 16.10
CA VAL A 245 -1.80 -20.37 17.54
C VAL A 245 -1.33 -21.79 17.87
N THR A 246 -0.16 -21.88 18.50
CA THR A 246 0.45 -23.18 18.87
C THR A 246 0.53 -23.39 20.37
N ILE A 247 0.40 -22.32 21.18
CA ILE A 247 0.40 -22.37 22.64
C ILE A 247 -0.92 -21.75 23.12
N TYR A 248 -1.63 -22.46 23.98
CA TYR A 248 -2.92 -22.06 24.54
C TYR A 248 -2.87 -21.77 26.05
N ASP A 249 -1.65 -21.65 26.60
CA ASP A 249 -1.48 -21.33 28.00
C ASP A 249 -1.88 -19.90 28.32
N TYR A 250 -2.48 -19.68 29.48
CA TYR A 250 -2.90 -18.37 29.97
C TYR A 250 -1.72 -17.44 30.30
N GLN A 251 -0.54 -18.00 30.55
CA GLN A 251 0.67 -17.23 30.77
C GLN A 251 1.82 -17.84 29.98
N VAL A 252 2.38 -17.04 29.08
CA VAL A 252 3.56 -17.42 28.31
C VAL A 252 4.66 -16.40 28.58
N ARG A 253 5.82 -16.87 28.98
CA ARG A 253 7.03 -16.04 29.19
C ARG A 253 8.22 -16.78 28.60
N LEU A 254 8.49 -16.54 27.33
CA LEU A 254 9.57 -17.18 26.61
C LEU A 254 10.65 -16.16 26.25
N LYS A 255 11.89 -16.54 26.48
CA LYS A 255 13.08 -15.82 26.00
C LYS A 255 13.73 -16.68 24.92
N VAL A 256 13.78 -16.19 23.69
CA VAL A 256 14.26 -16.92 22.52
C VAL A 256 15.43 -16.16 21.91
N ALA A 257 16.51 -16.85 21.58
CA ALA A 257 17.62 -16.24 20.86
C ALA A 257 17.18 -15.83 19.44
N LEU A 258 17.62 -14.68 18.94
CA LEU A 258 17.18 -14.10 17.68
C LEU A 258 17.43 -15.07 16.50
N ASN A 259 18.51 -15.83 16.54
CA ASN A 259 18.86 -16.84 15.53
C ASN A 259 17.99 -18.10 15.57
N GLN A 260 17.17 -18.28 16.61
CA GLN A 260 16.28 -19.42 16.79
C GLN A 260 14.81 -19.03 16.71
N ILE A 261 14.50 -17.79 16.36
CA ILE A 261 13.12 -17.28 16.34
C ILE A 261 12.20 -18.07 15.43
N ASP A 262 12.72 -18.60 14.32
CA ASP A 262 11.94 -19.39 13.35
C ASP A 262 11.43 -20.74 13.94
N LYS A 263 12.05 -21.21 15.02
CA LYS A 263 11.65 -22.44 15.74
C LYS A 263 10.68 -22.14 16.88
N ALA A 264 10.55 -20.88 17.28
CA ALA A 264 9.68 -20.45 18.36
C ALA A 264 8.21 -20.37 17.88
N PRO A 265 7.24 -20.33 18.81
CA PRO A 265 5.84 -20.07 18.48
C PRO A 265 5.70 -18.74 17.71
N GLN A 266 5.07 -18.78 16.54
CA GLN A 266 5.06 -17.66 15.59
C GLN A 266 3.86 -16.72 15.72
N HIS A 267 2.92 -16.97 16.60
CA HIS A 267 1.62 -16.29 16.67
C HIS A 267 1.58 -15.02 17.53
N PHE A 268 2.71 -14.60 18.11
CA PHE A 268 2.79 -13.39 18.93
C PHE A 268 2.87 -12.12 18.08
N THR A 269 2.52 -10.98 18.67
CA THR A 269 2.50 -9.66 18.02
C THR A 269 3.79 -8.91 18.31
N ASN A 270 4.79 -8.99 17.43
CA ASN A 270 6.07 -8.28 17.57
C ASN A 270 6.11 -7.02 16.70
N LEU A 271 5.29 -6.05 17.04
CA LEU A 271 5.27 -4.74 16.35
C LEU A 271 6.62 -4.01 16.49
N HIS A 272 7.36 -4.23 17.59
CA HIS A 272 8.68 -3.68 17.78
C HIS A 272 9.63 -4.06 16.63
N MET A 273 9.71 -5.34 16.31
CA MET A 273 10.55 -5.83 15.21
C MET A 273 10.02 -5.39 13.83
N GLY A 274 8.68 -5.31 13.68
CA GLY A 274 8.05 -4.76 12.48
C GLY A 274 8.47 -3.31 12.22
N LEU A 275 8.45 -2.46 13.24
CA LEU A 275 8.89 -1.07 13.15
C LEU A 275 10.40 -0.95 12.87
N GLN A 276 11.24 -1.78 13.46
CA GLN A 276 12.67 -1.82 13.16
C GLN A 276 12.93 -2.12 11.68
N LEU A 277 12.22 -3.10 11.15
CA LEU A 277 12.34 -3.47 9.73
C LEU A 277 11.82 -2.36 8.80
N ALA A 278 10.68 -1.76 9.13
CA ALA A 278 10.12 -0.63 8.39
C ALA A 278 11.08 0.56 8.32
N ARG A 279 11.67 0.95 9.46
CA ARG A 279 12.68 2.01 9.53
C ARG A 279 13.88 1.70 8.65
N ARG A 280 14.38 0.46 8.69
CA ARG A 280 15.51 0.00 7.85
C ARG A 280 15.19 0.13 6.38
N ILE A 281 13.97 -0.22 5.96
CA ILE A 281 13.51 -0.07 4.58
C ILE A 281 13.46 1.41 4.19
N LEU A 282 12.82 2.25 5.03
CA LEU A 282 12.63 3.67 4.74
C LEU A 282 13.91 4.51 4.77
N ARG A 283 14.92 4.10 5.55
CA ARG A 283 16.25 4.75 5.53
C ARG A 283 16.90 4.69 4.14
N ASN A 284 16.70 3.60 3.43
CA ASN A 284 17.25 3.38 2.09
C ASN A 284 16.41 4.04 0.98
N ARG A 285 15.34 4.76 1.32
CA ARG A 285 14.50 5.48 0.36
C ARG A 285 14.86 6.96 0.35
N THR A 286 14.93 7.53 -0.86
CA THR A 286 15.28 8.94 -1.09
C THR A 286 14.08 9.87 -1.11
N SER A 287 12.86 9.34 -1.02
CA SER A 287 11.62 10.13 -1.04
C SER A 287 11.56 11.13 0.11
N GLU A 288 10.99 12.30 -0.15
CA GLU A 288 10.81 13.37 0.83
C GLU A 288 9.83 12.97 1.94
N ASN A 289 8.74 12.30 1.55
CA ASN A 289 7.73 11.85 2.50
C ASN A 289 7.91 10.37 2.81
N LYS A 290 7.98 10.04 4.11
CA LYS A 290 8.09 8.67 4.60
C LYS A 290 6.94 8.38 5.54
N GLN A 291 6.24 7.26 5.33
CA GLN A 291 5.13 6.90 6.19
C GLN A 291 5.09 5.41 6.49
N ILE A 292 4.57 5.09 7.67
CA ILE A 292 4.37 3.73 8.15
C ILE A 292 2.89 3.57 8.48
N PHE A 293 2.24 2.62 7.82
CA PHE A 293 0.89 2.21 8.11
C PHE A 293 0.93 0.93 8.93
N ILE A 294 0.26 0.92 10.07
CA ILE A 294 0.20 -0.21 10.98
C ILE A 294 -1.23 -0.75 10.99
N VAL A 295 -1.42 -1.99 10.57
CA VAL A 295 -2.73 -2.68 10.62
C VAL A 295 -2.61 -3.80 11.65
N THR A 296 -3.32 -3.68 12.76
CA THR A 296 -3.26 -4.62 13.89
C THR A 296 -4.58 -4.70 14.64
N ASP A 297 -4.81 -5.80 15.34
CA ASP A 297 -5.97 -6.04 16.19
C ASP A 297 -5.62 -6.16 17.68
N GLY A 298 -4.36 -5.86 18.07
CA GLY A 298 -3.94 -6.10 19.44
C GLY A 298 -2.74 -5.31 19.92
N GLN A 299 -2.45 -5.51 21.19
CA GLN A 299 -1.25 -5.01 21.87
C GLN A 299 -0.02 -5.82 21.50
N PRO A 300 1.18 -5.20 21.55
CA PRO A 300 2.41 -5.95 21.36
C PRO A 300 2.62 -6.97 22.50
N THR A 301 2.75 -8.24 22.12
CA THR A 301 3.05 -9.37 23.01
C THR A 301 4.47 -9.86 22.87
N ALA A 302 5.27 -9.22 22.03
CA ALA A 302 6.68 -9.54 21.86
C ALA A 302 7.54 -8.31 21.61
N HIS A 303 8.82 -8.39 21.97
CA HIS A 303 9.83 -7.36 21.70
C HIS A 303 11.23 -7.95 21.65
N VAL A 304 12.19 -7.18 21.17
CA VAL A 304 13.60 -7.55 21.08
C VAL A 304 14.40 -6.76 22.11
N GLU A 305 15.25 -7.45 22.89
CA GLU A 305 16.26 -6.84 23.74
C GLU A 305 17.61 -7.53 23.50
N GLY A 306 18.59 -6.78 22.98
CA GLY A 306 19.88 -7.33 22.57
C GLY A 306 19.70 -8.45 21.53
N ASP A 307 20.26 -9.63 21.82
CA ASP A 307 20.20 -10.80 20.94
C ASP A 307 19.00 -11.72 21.22
N PHE A 308 18.05 -11.27 22.00
CA PHE A 308 16.91 -12.09 22.41
C PHE A 308 15.57 -11.45 22.04
N VAL A 309 14.61 -12.31 21.69
CA VAL A 309 13.19 -11.98 21.56
C VAL A 309 12.47 -12.49 22.79
N TYR A 310 11.67 -11.63 23.39
CA TYR A 310 10.79 -11.96 24.50
C TYR A 310 9.36 -12.12 23.98
N LEU A 311 8.75 -13.28 24.22
CA LEU A 311 7.37 -13.58 23.89
C LEU A 311 6.57 -13.66 25.17
N LEU A 312 5.64 -12.72 25.37
CA LEU A 312 4.96 -12.49 26.63
C LEU A 312 3.45 -12.45 26.43
N TYR A 313 2.72 -13.34 27.11
CA TYR A 313 1.26 -13.32 27.14
C TYR A 313 0.78 -13.55 28.58
N PRO A 314 -0.16 -12.75 29.11
CA PRO A 314 -0.78 -11.53 28.54
C PRO A 314 0.24 -10.45 28.17
N PRO A 315 -0.18 -9.42 27.40
CA PRO A 315 0.68 -8.28 27.05
C PRO A 315 1.40 -7.69 28.26
N ASP A 316 2.70 -7.47 28.14
CA ASP A 316 3.54 -6.93 29.22
C ASP A 316 3.96 -5.49 28.91
N GLN A 317 4.08 -4.68 29.95
CA GLN A 317 4.50 -3.28 29.82
C GLN A 317 5.88 -3.13 29.15
N ARG A 318 6.77 -4.12 29.30
CA ARG A 318 8.09 -4.12 28.65
C ARG A 318 7.96 -4.12 27.12
N SER A 319 7.08 -5.00 26.57
CA SER A 319 6.81 -5.03 25.13
C SER A 319 6.20 -3.73 24.63
N THR A 320 5.28 -3.15 25.40
CA THR A 320 4.68 -1.85 25.12
C THR A 320 5.73 -0.74 25.08
N VAL A 321 6.56 -0.62 26.11
CA VAL A 321 7.59 0.42 26.19
C VAL A 321 8.64 0.27 25.09
N ALA A 322 9.10 -0.95 24.80
CA ALA A 322 10.04 -1.20 23.71
C ALA A 322 9.48 -0.77 22.36
N THR A 323 8.22 -1.13 22.08
CA THR A 323 7.53 -0.76 20.84
C THR A 323 7.34 0.75 20.73
N LEU A 324 6.92 1.43 21.79
CA LEU A 324 6.74 2.89 21.81
C LEU A 324 8.07 3.63 21.58
N LYS A 325 9.17 3.15 22.19
CA LYS A 325 10.51 3.72 21.93
C LYS A 325 10.89 3.62 20.46
N GLU A 326 10.63 2.48 19.82
CA GLU A 326 10.96 2.26 18.42
C GLU A 326 10.09 3.13 17.50
N ALA A 327 8.81 3.31 17.83
CA ALA A 327 7.91 4.21 17.11
C ALA A 327 8.36 5.68 17.19
N VAL A 328 8.81 6.13 18.37
CA VAL A 328 9.39 7.48 18.55
C VAL A 328 10.66 7.65 17.72
N LEU A 329 11.50 6.62 17.63
CA LEU A 329 12.68 6.66 16.77
C LEU A 329 12.30 6.79 15.29
N ALA A 330 11.25 6.07 14.82
CA ALA A 330 10.73 6.21 13.47
C ALA A 330 10.28 7.66 13.18
N THR A 331 9.59 8.28 14.13
CA THR A 331 9.13 9.67 13.99
C THR A 331 10.30 10.66 13.96
N LYS A 332 11.34 10.44 14.79
CA LYS A 332 12.56 11.27 14.74
C LYS A 332 13.29 11.17 13.39
N GLU A 333 13.16 10.06 12.70
CA GLU A 333 13.69 9.86 11.34
C GLU A 333 12.78 10.44 10.23
N GLY A 334 11.75 11.19 10.62
CA GLY A 334 10.83 11.85 9.68
C GLY A 334 9.70 10.95 9.17
N CYS A 335 9.53 9.75 9.72
CA CYS A 335 8.42 8.88 9.33
C CYS A 335 7.12 9.30 10.01
N ARG A 336 6.03 9.40 9.25
CA ARG A 336 4.67 9.56 9.78
C ARG A 336 4.08 8.19 10.07
N LEU A 337 3.42 8.06 11.22
CA LEU A 337 2.75 6.82 11.61
C LEU A 337 1.23 6.99 11.53
N SER A 338 0.57 6.04 10.89
CA SER A 338 -0.91 5.91 10.91
C SER A 338 -1.25 4.49 11.36
N THR A 339 -2.03 4.37 12.40
CA THR A 339 -2.41 3.08 12.99
C THR A 339 -3.87 2.80 12.68
N PHE A 340 -4.14 1.67 12.09
CA PHE A 340 -5.47 1.14 11.79
C PHE A 340 -5.74 -0.01 12.75
N ALA A 341 -6.51 0.31 13.76
CA ALA A 341 -6.84 -0.57 14.87
C ALA A 341 -8.15 -1.30 14.56
N LEU A 342 -8.09 -2.62 14.38
CA LEU A 342 -9.24 -3.45 14.05
C LEU A 342 -9.99 -3.83 15.32
N ILE A 343 -11.17 -3.22 15.53
CA ILE A 343 -12.04 -3.48 16.68
C ILE A 343 -13.32 -4.12 16.16
N GLU A 344 -13.56 -5.37 16.53
CA GLU A 344 -14.81 -6.09 16.22
C GLU A 344 -15.53 -6.57 17.47
N ASP A 345 -14.82 -6.61 18.61
CA ASP A 345 -15.36 -7.08 19.89
C ASP A 345 -15.30 -5.99 20.96
N TYR A 346 -16.39 -5.82 21.71
CA TYR A 346 -16.46 -4.93 22.88
C TYR A 346 -15.45 -5.27 23.99
N TRP A 347 -14.90 -6.46 23.99
CA TRP A 347 -13.99 -6.97 25.03
C TRP A 347 -12.52 -6.57 24.81
N GLY A 348 -12.20 -5.95 23.67
CA GLY A 348 -10.83 -5.56 23.30
C GLY A 348 -10.41 -4.16 23.73
N MET A 349 -11.11 -3.50 24.65
CA MET A 349 -10.88 -2.09 25.00
C MET A 349 -9.54 -1.82 25.69
N ASP A 350 -8.93 -2.81 26.32
CA ASP A 350 -7.67 -2.63 27.08
C ASP A 350 -6.49 -2.20 26.19
N TRP A 351 -6.49 -2.57 24.92
CA TRP A 351 -5.42 -2.21 23.99
C TRP A 351 -5.59 -0.85 23.31
N VAL A 352 -6.77 -0.25 23.39
CA VAL A 352 -7.03 1.13 22.94
C VAL A 352 -6.07 2.10 23.61
N GLY A 353 -5.77 1.90 24.88
CA GLY A 353 -4.78 2.68 25.63
C GLY A 353 -3.37 2.64 25.04
N PHE A 354 -2.95 1.51 24.46
CA PHE A 354 -1.67 1.41 23.76
C PHE A 354 -1.66 2.25 22.47
N VAL A 355 -2.70 2.14 21.64
CA VAL A 355 -2.82 2.90 20.39
C VAL A 355 -2.87 4.40 20.67
N ASP A 356 -3.59 4.82 21.73
CA ASP A 356 -3.63 6.22 22.15
C ASP A 356 -2.25 6.73 22.59
N GLN A 357 -1.49 5.95 23.37
CA GLN A 357 -0.12 6.30 23.76
C GLN A 357 0.78 6.39 22.53
N LEU A 358 0.69 5.42 21.61
CA LEU A 358 1.44 5.42 20.36
C LEU A 358 1.17 6.70 19.57
N THR A 359 -0.10 7.03 19.39
CA THR A 359 -0.54 8.21 18.66
C THR A 359 -0.09 9.52 19.30
N LYS A 360 -0.18 9.62 20.62
CA LYS A 360 0.27 10.81 21.38
C LYS A 360 1.77 11.01 21.26
N LEU A 361 2.56 9.96 21.44
CA LEU A 361 4.02 10.02 21.41
C LEU A 361 4.58 10.30 20.02
N THR A 362 3.97 9.72 18.99
CA THR A 362 4.43 9.86 17.61
C THR A 362 3.82 11.05 16.88
N LYS A 363 2.83 11.71 17.48
CA LYS A 363 1.97 12.71 16.82
C LYS A 363 1.34 12.14 15.52
N GLY A 364 1.16 10.84 15.49
CA GLY A 364 0.56 10.10 14.40
C GLY A 364 -0.96 10.21 14.36
N VAL A 365 -1.59 9.35 13.57
CA VAL A 365 -3.05 9.23 13.48
C VAL A 365 -3.44 7.82 13.83
N ALA A 366 -4.55 7.66 14.55
CA ALA A 366 -5.15 6.37 14.80
C ALA A 366 -6.58 6.35 14.24
N PHE A 367 -6.90 5.26 13.57
CA PHE A 367 -8.22 4.93 13.08
C PHE A 367 -8.68 3.67 13.79
N TYR A 368 -9.81 3.76 14.47
CA TYR A 368 -10.48 2.61 15.06
C TYR A 368 -11.57 2.18 14.09
N THR A 369 -11.46 0.96 13.54
CA THR A 369 -12.28 0.54 12.41
C THR A 369 -12.60 -0.96 12.48
N SER A 370 -13.71 -1.34 11.86
CA SER A 370 -14.03 -2.74 11.59
C SER A 370 -13.30 -3.25 10.34
N SER A 371 -13.28 -4.57 10.13
CA SER A 371 -12.74 -5.16 8.90
C SER A 371 -13.43 -4.64 7.63
N GLY A 372 -14.73 -4.30 7.71
CA GLY A 372 -15.50 -3.81 6.57
C GLY A 372 -15.15 -2.37 6.18
N GLU A 373 -14.73 -1.53 7.13
CA GLU A 373 -14.44 -0.11 6.92
C GLU A 373 -12.95 0.22 6.79
N LEU A 374 -12.09 -0.77 7.07
CA LEU A 374 -10.64 -0.63 7.02
C LEU A 374 -10.14 -0.01 5.72
N ALA A 375 -10.74 -0.42 4.60
CA ALA A 375 -10.37 0.06 3.28
C ALA A 375 -10.57 1.56 3.12
N SER A 376 -11.72 2.07 3.55
CA SER A 376 -12.06 3.50 3.48
C SER A 376 -11.08 4.33 4.33
N CYS A 377 -10.81 3.89 5.56
CA CYS A 377 -9.89 4.57 6.48
C CYS A 377 -8.46 4.66 5.92
N ILE A 378 -7.93 3.56 5.39
CA ILE A 378 -6.56 3.52 4.83
C ILE A 378 -6.46 4.40 3.59
N MET A 379 -7.45 4.31 2.68
CA MET A 379 -7.45 5.10 1.46
C MET A 379 -7.59 6.59 1.75
N GLU A 380 -8.47 6.98 2.68
CA GLU A 380 -8.60 8.37 3.14
C GLU A 380 -7.29 8.86 3.77
N SER A 381 -6.66 8.06 4.64
CA SER A 381 -5.37 8.41 5.24
C SER A 381 -4.27 8.60 4.21
N TYR A 382 -4.23 7.75 3.18
CA TYR A 382 -3.23 7.83 2.11
C TYR A 382 -3.45 9.06 1.22
N LEU A 383 -4.70 9.30 0.83
CA LEU A 383 -5.06 10.39 -0.09
C LEU A 383 -5.06 11.76 0.59
N SER A 384 -5.52 11.84 1.84
CA SER A 384 -5.67 13.13 2.54
C SER A 384 -4.37 13.68 3.11
N GLY A 385 -3.38 12.84 3.39
CA GLY A 385 -2.10 13.25 4.00
C GLY A 385 -2.24 14.07 5.30
N ARG A 386 -3.45 14.25 5.83
CA ARG A 386 -3.81 15.16 6.93
C ARG A 386 -3.80 14.46 8.28
N LYS A 387 -3.34 15.21 9.29
CA LYS A 387 -3.48 14.87 10.70
C LYS A 387 -4.95 14.99 11.14
N LYS A 388 -5.80 14.03 10.86
CA LYS A 388 -7.16 13.96 11.45
C LYS A 388 -7.25 12.77 12.37
N LYS A 389 -7.68 13.01 13.62
CA LYS A 389 -8.27 11.99 14.48
C LYS A 389 -9.68 11.75 13.94
N ALA A 390 -9.92 10.63 13.30
CA ALA A 390 -11.26 10.21 12.98
C ALA A 390 -11.67 9.13 13.99
N TYR A 391 -12.58 9.47 14.87
CA TYR A 391 -13.36 8.48 15.62
C TYR A 391 -14.58 8.18 14.74
N ILE A 392 -14.66 6.96 14.23
CA ILE A 392 -15.88 6.48 13.61
C ILE A 392 -16.64 5.74 14.71
N ALA A 393 -17.78 6.34 15.09
CA ALA A 393 -18.70 5.76 16.06
C ALA A 393 -19.49 4.59 15.45
#